data_65e360c0b4b6b51e707ae1de3c280afa
#
_entry.id   65e360c0b4b6b51e707ae1de3c280afa
#
_cell.length_a   1.000
_cell.length_b   1.000
_cell.length_c   1.000
_cell.angle_alpha   90.00
_cell.angle_beta   90.00
_cell.angle_gamma   90.00
#
_symmetry.space_group_name_H-M   'P 1'
#
loop_
_entity.id
_entity.type
_entity.pdbx_description
1 polymer ?
#
loop_
_entity_poly.entity_id
_entity_poly.type
_entity_poly.pdbx_seq_one_letter_code
_entity_poly.pdbx_strand_id
1 'polypeptide(L)'
;MANILKTIIENDKGEIRRLEKMADKVFKYEDQMAALTDDQLKAKTVEFKERYQNGESLDSLLYEAFAVVREGAKRVLGLFPYKVQVMGGIVLHHGDVPEMRTGEGKTLTATMPVYLNALSGKGVHVVTVNEYLSERDATEMGELYSWLGLSVGINLATFVTTWSFALKTWYNVRLTMPWSMRLTLS
;
A
#
# COMPACT_ATOMS: atom_id res chain seq x y z
N MET A 1 8.64 11.88 35.84
CA MET A 1 9.21 11.67 34.48
C MET A 1 9.33 10.18 34.09
N ALA A 2 9.77 9.29 35.00
CA ALA A 2 9.91 7.84 34.67
C ALA A 2 8.61 7.13 34.27
N ASN A 3 7.46 7.51 34.78
CA ASN A 3 6.18 6.89 34.44
C ASN A 3 5.68 7.24 33.02
N ILE A 4 5.94 8.44 32.53
CA ILE A 4 5.50 8.87 31.19
C ILE A 4 6.28 8.12 30.11
N LEU A 5 7.61 7.99 30.27
CA LEU A 5 8.46 7.21 29.35
C LEU A 5 8.06 5.74 29.33
N LYS A 6 7.73 5.15 30.47
CA LYS A 6 7.27 3.77 30.57
C LYS A 6 5.92 3.57 29.85
N THR A 7 4.99 4.51 30.00
CA THR A 7 3.68 4.47 29.32
C THR A 7 3.82 4.60 27.80
N ILE A 8 4.74 5.46 27.30
CA ILE A 8 5.01 5.60 25.87
C ILE A 8 5.57 4.29 25.30
N ILE A 9 6.58 3.71 25.94
CA ILE A 9 7.21 2.44 25.48
C ILE A 9 6.21 1.26 25.56
N GLU A 10 5.32 1.22 26.55
CA GLU A 10 4.30 0.18 26.65
C GLU A 10 3.22 0.33 25.57
N ASN A 11 2.87 1.57 25.21
CA ASN A 11 1.91 1.87 24.15
C ASN A 11 2.45 1.42 22.77
N ASP A 12 3.71 1.70 22.49
CA ASP A 12 4.39 1.26 21.25
C ASP A 12 4.42 -0.27 21.13
N LYS A 13 4.69 -0.97 22.22
CA LYS A 13 4.66 -2.46 22.25
C LYS A 13 3.25 -3.01 22.02
N GLY A 14 2.22 -2.33 22.51
CA GLY A 14 0.83 -2.69 22.27
C GLY A 14 0.45 -2.56 20.80
N GLU A 15 0.84 -1.45 20.18
CA GLU A 15 0.57 -1.19 18.77
C GLU A 15 1.32 -2.16 17.86
N ILE A 16 2.60 -2.42 18.11
CA ILE A 16 3.38 -3.42 17.37
C ILE A 16 2.69 -4.79 17.41
N ARG A 17 2.29 -5.25 18.60
CA ARG A 17 1.57 -6.54 18.75
C ARG A 17 0.23 -6.56 18.00
N ARG A 18 -0.47 -5.44 17.95
CA ARG A 18 -1.70 -5.31 17.17
C ARG A 18 -1.43 -5.46 15.67
N LEU A 19 -0.42 -4.75 15.15
CA LEU A 19 0.01 -4.82 13.76
C LEU A 19 0.51 -6.23 13.38
N GLU A 20 1.26 -6.89 14.27
CA GLU A 20 1.69 -8.28 14.08
C GLU A 20 0.48 -9.22 13.90
N LYS A 21 -0.54 -9.11 14.78
CA LYS A 21 -1.76 -9.91 14.65
C LYS A 21 -2.54 -9.62 13.37
N MET A 22 -2.53 -8.37 12.89
CA MET A 22 -3.16 -8.01 11.63
C MET A 22 -2.37 -8.60 10.45
N ALA A 23 -1.04 -8.49 10.47
CA ALA A 23 -0.19 -9.13 9.48
C ALA A 23 -0.38 -10.66 9.45
N ASP A 24 -0.48 -11.31 10.61
CA ASP A 24 -0.75 -12.75 10.70
C ASP A 24 -2.07 -13.15 10.03
N LYS A 25 -3.07 -12.27 10.01
CA LYS A 25 -4.30 -12.53 9.24
C LYS A 25 -4.06 -12.50 7.73
N VAL A 26 -3.18 -11.63 7.24
CA VAL A 26 -2.77 -11.62 5.82
C VAL A 26 -2.08 -12.94 5.46
N PHE A 27 -1.19 -13.41 6.32
CA PHE A 27 -0.45 -14.66 6.09
C PHE A 27 -1.35 -15.92 6.06
N LYS A 28 -2.50 -15.88 6.70
CA LYS A 28 -3.48 -17.01 6.63
C LYS A 28 -4.04 -17.23 5.23
N TYR A 29 -4.02 -16.21 4.37
CA TYR A 29 -4.46 -16.32 2.98
C TYR A 29 -3.36 -16.78 2.03
N GLU A 30 -2.10 -16.92 2.50
CA GLU A 30 -0.93 -17.21 1.65
C GLU A 30 -1.11 -18.49 0.82
N ASP A 31 -1.43 -19.61 1.48
CA ASP A 31 -1.62 -20.90 0.79
C ASP A 31 -2.80 -20.84 -0.19
N GLN A 32 -3.87 -20.16 0.18
CA GLN A 32 -5.03 -19.97 -0.68
C GLN A 32 -4.67 -19.19 -1.95
N MET A 33 -3.93 -18.08 -1.82
CA MET A 33 -3.51 -17.28 -2.98
C MET A 33 -2.48 -18.02 -3.83
N ALA A 34 -1.56 -18.75 -3.23
CA ALA A 34 -0.57 -19.57 -3.94
C ALA A 34 -1.20 -20.69 -4.77
N ALA A 35 -2.33 -21.24 -4.35
CA ALA A 35 -3.06 -22.27 -5.07
C ALA A 35 -3.85 -21.77 -6.28
N LEU A 36 -4.09 -20.47 -6.40
CA LEU A 36 -4.81 -19.86 -7.52
C LEU A 36 -3.95 -19.82 -8.78
N THR A 37 -4.57 -20.02 -9.94
CA THR A 37 -3.93 -19.70 -11.22
C THR A 37 -3.76 -18.20 -11.40
N ASP A 38 -2.94 -17.77 -12.34
CA ASP A 38 -2.73 -16.35 -12.64
C ASP A 38 -4.04 -15.64 -12.97
N ASP A 39 -4.89 -16.26 -13.78
CA ASP A 39 -6.19 -15.68 -14.16
C ASP A 39 -7.15 -15.58 -12.96
N GLN A 40 -7.13 -16.58 -12.09
CA GLN A 40 -7.93 -16.55 -10.85
C GLN A 40 -7.43 -15.45 -9.89
N LEU A 41 -6.10 -15.28 -9.78
CA LEU A 41 -5.52 -14.24 -8.91
C LEU A 41 -5.85 -12.83 -9.43
N LYS A 42 -5.76 -12.62 -10.76
CA LYS A 42 -6.19 -11.37 -11.42
C LYS A 42 -7.69 -11.09 -11.24
N ALA A 43 -8.51 -12.12 -11.33
CA ALA A 43 -9.96 -12.01 -11.16
C ALA A 43 -10.36 -11.53 -9.74
N LYS A 44 -9.51 -11.73 -8.73
CA LYS A 44 -9.71 -11.19 -7.39
C LYS A 44 -9.87 -9.66 -7.35
N THR A 45 -9.23 -8.95 -8.26
CA THR A 45 -9.38 -7.49 -8.35
C THR A 45 -10.82 -7.10 -8.74
N VAL A 46 -11.44 -7.82 -9.66
CA VAL A 46 -12.84 -7.59 -10.05
C VAL A 46 -13.77 -7.93 -8.89
N GLU A 47 -13.57 -9.10 -8.27
CA GLU A 47 -14.32 -9.54 -7.09
C GLU A 47 -14.28 -8.49 -5.97
N PHE A 48 -13.09 -7.96 -5.63
CA PHE A 48 -12.95 -6.94 -4.59
C PHE A 48 -13.62 -5.63 -4.95
N LYS A 49 -13.54 -5.19 -6.22
CA LYS A 49 -14.25 -3.99 -6.69
C LYS A 49 -15.77 -4.16 -6.54
N GLU A 50 -16.30 -5.31 -6.89
CA GLU A 50 -17.72 -5.63 -6.72
C GLU A 50 -18.14 -5.67 -5.24
N ARG A 51 -17.35 -6.32 -4.38
CA ARG A 51 -17.60 -6.36 -2.93
C ARG A 51 -17.59 -4.97 -2.32
N TYR A 52 -16.64 -4.12 -2.72
CA TYR A 52 -16.59 -2.72 -2.29
C TYR A 52 -17.83 -1.93 -2.76
N GLN A 53 -18.25 -2.09 -4.02
CA GLN A 53 -19.45 -1.45 -4.56
C GLN A 53 -20.73 -1.90 -3.84
N ASN A 54 -20.75 -3.14 -3.36
CA ASN A 54 -21.85 -3.70 -2.56
C ASN A 54 -21.79 -3.28 -1.08
N GLY A 55 -20.87 -2.37 -0.70
CA GLY A 55 -20.81 -1.75 0.62
C GLY A 55 -19.83 -2.37 1.59
N GLU A 56 -18.99 -3.33 1.17
CA GLU A 56 -17.92 -3.85 2.00
C GLU A 56 -16.81 -2.80 2.16
N SER A 57 -16.27 -2.64 3.37
CA SER A 57 -15.22 -1.66 3.62
C SER A 57 -13.85 -2.12 3.11
N LEU A 58 -12.96 -1.18 2.79
CA LEU A 58 -11.58 -1.50 2.45
C LEU A 58 -10.85 -2.21 3.61
N ASP A 59 -11.16 -1.87 4.85
CA ASP A 59 -10.60 -2.53 6.03
C ASP A 59 -10.97 -4.02 6.10
N SER A 60 -12.17 -4.39 5.65
CA SER A 60 -12.59 -5.80 5.56
C SER A 60 -11.80 -6.55 4.49
N LEU A 61 -11.58 -5.91 3.35
CA LEU A 61 -10.85 -6.46 2.21
C LEU A 61 -9.33 -6.52 2.43
N LEU A 62 -8.79 -5.77 3.39
CA LEU A 62 -7.37 -5.54 3.58
C LEU A 62 -6.56 -6.84 3.60
N TYR A 63 -6.98 -7.81 4.40
CA TYR A 63 -6.18 -9.02 4.62
C TYR A 63 -6.06 -9.87 3.35
N GLU A 64 -7.16 -10.04 2.65
CA GLU A 64 -7.22 -10.81 1.41
C GLU A 64 -6.54 -10.04 0.26
N ALA A 65 -6.78 -8.75 0.12
CA ALA A 65 -6.17 -7.90 -0.89
C ALA A 65 -4.64 -7.83 -0.74
N PHE A 66 -4.13 -7.69 0.49
CA PHE A 66 -2.67 -7.71 0.73
C PHE A 66 -2.06 -9.06 0.38
N ALA A 67 -2.76 -10.17 0.64
CA ALA A 67 -2.28 -11.49 0.27
C ALA A 67 -2.22 -11.67 -1.26
N VAL A 68 -3.20 -11.12 -2.00
CA VAL A 68 -3.19 -11.08 -3.48
C VAL A 68 -1.98 -10.30 -3.99
N VAL A 69 -1.71 -9.11 -3.44
CA VAL A 69 -0.53 -8.31 -3.84
C VAL A 69 0.77 -9.05 -3.53
N ARG A 70 0.89 -9.70 -2.38
CA ARG A 70 2.08 -10.46 -2.00
C ARG A 70 2.36 -11.59 -2.99
N GLU A 71 1.36 -12.38 -3.32
CA GLU A 71 1.51 -13.47 -4.29
C GLU A 71 1.76 -12.91 -5.71
N GLY A 72 1.07 -11.85 -6.12
CA GLY A 72 1.31 -11.16 -7.38
C GLY A 72 2.74 -10.62 -7.49
N ALA A 73 3.24 -9.97 -6.45
CA ALA A 73 4.62 -9.47 -6.40
C ALA A 73 5.66 -10.60 -6.52
N LYS A 74 5.39 -11.74 -5.89
CA LYS A 74 6.23 -12.95 -6.03
C LYS A 74 6.28 -13.46 -7.46
N ARG A 75 5.13 -13.50 -8.15
CA ARG A 75 5.04 -14.02 -9.52
C ARG A 75 5.61 -13.07 -10.56
N VAL A 76 5.32 -11.78 -10.43
CA VAL A 76 5.65 -10.76 -11.44
C VAL A 76 7.04 -10.17 -11.19
N LEU A 77 7.36 -9.83 -9.95
CA LEU A 77 8.60 -9.12 -9.61
C LEU A 77 9.67 -10.06 -9.01
N GLY A 78 9.34 -11.30 -8.69
CA GLY A 78 10.22 -12.18 -7.93
C GLY A 78 10.44 -11.72 -6.47
N LEU A 79 9.65 -10.76 -5.99
CA LEU A 79 9.76 -10.15 -4.67
C LEU A 79 8.59 -10.60 -3.79
N PHE A 80 8.88 -11.07 -2.58
CA PHE A 80 7.86 -11.52 -1.66
C PHE A 80 7.88 -10.69 -0.37
N PRO A 81 6.87 -9.82 -0.14
CA PRO A 81 6.85 -8.93 1.02
C PRO A 81 6.92 -9.67 2.34
N TYR A 82 7.88 -9.27 3.20
CA TYR A 82 8.04 -9.80 4.54
C TYR A 82 6.99 -9.27 5.51
N LYS A 83 6.85 -9.92 6.67
CA LYS A 83 5.88 -9.54 7.71
C LYS A 83 6.00 -8.07 8.12
N VAL A 84 7.21 -7.57 8.30
CA VAL A 84 7.46 -6.16 8.66
C VAL A 84 6.98 -5.19 7.57
N GLN A 85 7.11 -5.57 6.30
CA GLN A 85 6.60 -4.77 5.18
C GLN A 85 5.07 -4.80 5.12
N VAL A 86 4.44 -5.93 5.40
CA VAL A 86 2.98 -6.02 5.54
C VAL A 86 2.49 -5.12 6.67
N MET A 87 3.16 -5.12 7.82
CA MET A 87 2.85 -4.22 8.94
C MET A 87 2.98 -2.75 8.51
N GLY A 88 4.06 -2.39 7.80
CA GLY A 88 4.24 -1.04 7.24
C GLY A 88 3.13 -0.65 6.27
N GLY A 89 2.69 -1.57 5.41
CA GLY A 89 1.55 -1.36 4.52
C GLY A 89 0.23 -1.12 5.26
N ILE A 90 0.00 -1.82 6.36
CA ILE A 90 -1.19 -1.63 7.22
C ILE A 90 -1.16 -0.24 7.87
N VAL A 91 -0.01 0.18 8.38
CA VAL A 91 0.20 1.53 8.96
C VAL A 91 -0.13 2.61 7.91
N LEU A 92 0.42 2.48 6.69
CA LEU A 92 0.12 3.39 5.58
C LEU A 92 -1.37 3.44 5.23
N HIS A 93 -2.05 2.30 5.21
CA HIS A 93 -3.48 2.24 4.92
C HIS A 93 -4.32 3.00 5.98
N HIS A 94 -3.92 2.93 7.23
CA HIS A 94 -4.58 3.67 8.33
C HIS A 94 -4.26 5.18 8.34
N GLY A 95 -3.38 5.65 7.46
CA GLY A 95 -3.02 7.06 7.34
C GLY A 95 -1.85 7.49 8.24
N ASP A 96 -1.18 6.53 8.85
CA ASP A 96 0.01 6.74 9.68
C ASP A 96 1.30 6.57 8.85
N VAL A 97 2.44 6.98 9.41
CA VAL A 97 3.74 6.96 8.72
C VAL A 97 4.65 5.91 9.35
N PRO A 98 4.91 4.77 8.67
CA PRO A 98 5.89 3.80 9.14
C PRO A 98 7.30 4.30 8.86
N GLU A 99 8.15 4.34 9.88
CA GLU A 99 9.57 4.58 9.67
C GLU A 99 10.25 3.29 9.19
N MET A 100 10.88 3.37 8.02
CA MET A 100 11.64 2.26 7.43
C MET A 100 13.01 2.76 6.99
N ARG A 101 14.07 1.99 7.26
CA ARG A 101 15.44 2.31 6.86
C ARG A 101 15.62 2.21 5.36
N THR A 102 16.67 2.86 4.84
CA THR A 102 17.06 2.72 3.44
C THR A 102 17.36 1.25 3.12
N GLY A 103 16.83 0.77 1.99
CA GLY A 103 17.00 -0.64 1.58
C GLY A 103 15.97 -1.62 2.14
N GLU A 104 15.08 -1.23 3.04
CA GLU A 104 14.06 -2.13 3.62
C GLU A 104 12.83 -2.35 2.72
N GLY A 105 12.86 -1.88 1.47
CA GLY A 105 11.80 -2.15 0.49
C GLY A 105 10.56 -1.28 0.65
N LYS A 106 10.73 0.02 0.94
CA LYS A 106 9.61 0.98 1.06
C LYS A 106 8.68 0.97 -0.15
N THR A 107 9.23 0.91 -1.37
CA THR A 107 8.47 0.89 -2.61
C THR A 107 7.56 -0.35 -2.68
N LEU A 108 8.11 -1.52 -2.33
CA LEU A 108 7.35 -2.76 -2.27
C LEU A 108 6.27 -2.73 -1.16
N THR A 109 6.59 -2.17 -0.01
CA THR A 109 5.63 -1.97 1.10
C THR A 109 4.44 -1.15 0.66
N ALA A 110 4.66 -0.08 -0.10
CA ALA A 110 3.61 0.80 -0.59
C ALA A 110 2.66 0.12 -1.59
N THR A 111 3.06 -0.96 -2.27
CA THR A 111 2.22 -1.63 -3.26
C THR A 111 0.92 -2.16 -2.68
N MET A 112 0.95 -2.68 -1.46
CA MET A 112 -0.20 -3.27 -0.80
C MET A 112 -1.32 -2.25 -0.50
N PRO A 113 -1.05 -1.15 0.22
CA PRO A 113 -2.10 -0.15 0.48
C PRO A 113 -2.50 0.61 -0.79
N VAL A 114 -1.60 0.80 -1.75
CA VAL A 114 -1.93 1.40 -3.04
C VAL A 114 -2.95 0.55 -3.80
N TYR A 115 -2.70 -0.74 -3.94
CA TYR A 115 -3.64 -1.67 -4.55
C TYR A 115 -5.00 -1.65 -3.85
N LEU A 116 -5.02 -1.81 -2.52
CA LEU A 116 -6.25 -1.83 -1.74
C LEU A 116 -7.08 -0.55 -1.94
N ASN A 117 -6.45 0.62 -1.87
CA ASN A 117 -7.16 1.89 -2.02
C ASN A 117 -7.62 2.14 -3.48
N ALA A 118 -6.88 1.62 -4.48
CA ALA A 118 -7.27 1.70 -5.89
C ALA A 118 -8.57 0.92 -6.20
N LEU A 119 -8.91 -0.10 -5.41
CA LEU A 119 -10.16 -0.85 -5.55
C LEU A 119 -11.41 0.04 -5.41
N SER A 120 -11.28 1.18 -4.73
CA SER A 120 -12.36 2.16 -4.60
C SER A 120 -12.75 2.84 -5.92
N GLY A 121 -11.92 2.76 -6.96
CA GLY A 121 -12.11 3.45 -8.23
C GLY A 121 -11.87 4.97 -8.18
N LYS A 122 -11.47 5.52 -7.03
CA LYS A 122 -11.22 6.97 -6.86
C LYS A 122 -9.81 7.39 -7.27
N GLY A 123 -8.97 6.43 -7.66
CA GLY A 123 -7.56 6.66 -7.94
C GLY A 123 -6.70 6.79 -6.68
N VAL A 124 -5.42 6.46 -6.81
CA VAL A 124 -4.41 6.60 -5.77
C VAL A 124 -3.21 7.34 -6.32
N HIS A 125 -2.67 8.29 -5.55
CA HIS A 125 -1.47 9.03 -5.94
C HIS A 125 -0.30 8.55 -5.09
N VAL A 126 0.76 8.08 -5.77
CA VAL A 126 2.06 7.81 -5.16
C VAL A 126 2.97 8.99 -5.48
N VAL A 127 3.47 9.65 -4.44
CA VAL A 127 4.31 10.85 -4.59
C VAL A 127 5.75 10.48 -4.29
N THR A 128 6.66 10.80 -5.21
CA THR A 128 8.10 10.60 -5.07
C THR A 128 8.85 11.94 -5.05
N VAL A 129 10.11 11.91 -4.62
CA VAL A 129 10.89 13.15 -4.46
C VAL A 129 11.45 13.72 -5.77
N ASN A 130 11.49 12.93 -6.84
CA ASN A 130 11.97 13.37 -8.15
C ASN A 130 11.41 12.50 -9.29
N GLU A 131 11.63 12.97 -10.54
CA GLU A 131 11.18 12.35 -11.78
C GLU A 131 11.75 10.94 -11.97
N TYR A 132 13.04 10.79 -11.79
CA TYR A 132 13.71 9.50 -11.92
C TYR A 132 13.09 8.41 -11.06
N LEU A 133 12.79 8.71 -9.78
CA LEU A 133 12.13 7.75 -8.89
C LEU A 133 10.69 7.49 -9.30
N SER A 134 9.99 8.52 -9.81
CA SER A 134 8.62 8.36 -10.30
C SER A 134 8.57 7.41 -11.50
N GLU A 135 9.45 7.59 -12.48
CA GLU A 135 9.54 6.73 -13.66
C GLU A 135 9.97 5.30 -13.29
N ARG A 136 10.98 5.17 -12.43
CA ARG A 136 11.44 3.87 -11.96
C ARG A 136 10.32 3.11 -11.24
N ASP A 137 9.70 3.73 -10.24
CA ASP A 137 8.67 3.10 -9.43
C ASP A 137 7.41 2.80 -10.27
N ALA A 138 7.08 3.66 -11.24
CA ALA A 138 6.00 3.41 -12.19
C ALA A 138 6.31 2.23 -13.13
N THR A 139 7.55 2.07 -13.54
CA THR A 139 7.96 0.96 -14.39
C THR A 139 7.98 -0.34 -13.59
N GLU A 140 8.72 -0.39 -12.49
CA GLU A 140 8.92 -1.61 -11.70
C GLU A 140 7.63 -2.08 -11.02
N MET A 141 6.97 -1.22 -10.26
CA MET A 141 5.74 -1.58 -9.53
C MET A 141 4.51 -1.53 -10.45
N GLY A 142 4.59 -0.75 -11.54
CA GLY A 142 3.54 -0.67 -12.55
C GLY A 142 3.27 -2.00 -13.24
N GLU A 143 4.30 -2.85 -13.43
CA GLU A 143 4.12 -4.21 -13.93
C GLU A 143 3.18 -5.03 -13.04
N LEU A 144 3.38 -4.97 -11.72
CA LEU A 144 2.52 -5.64 -10.75
C LEU A 144 1.09 -5.11 -10.78
N TYR A 145 0.92 -3.79 -10.77
CA TYR A 145 -0.41 -3.19 -10.78
C TYR A 145 -1.16 -3.51 -12.08
N SER A 146 -0.50 -3.40 -13.21
CA SER A 146 -1.08 -3.72 -14.51
C SER A 146 -1.44 -5.19 -14.61
N TRP A 147 -0.59 -6.07 -14.09
CA TRP A 147 -0.85 -7.51 -14.05
C TRP A 147 -2.07 -7.85 -13.17
N LEU A 148 -2.28 -7.10 -12.08
CA LEU A 148 -3.46 -7.21 -11.21
C LEU A 148 -4.71 -6.49 -11.78
N GLY A 149 -4.64 -5.88 -12.96
CA GLY A 149 -5.78 -5.25 -13.62
C GLY A 149 -6.06 -3.81 -13.20
N LEU A 150 -5.03 -3.10 -12.71
CA LEU A 150 -5.09 -1.65 -12.47
C LEU A 150 -4.38 -0.91 -13.60
N SER A 151 -4.84 0.30 -13.93
CA SER A 151 -4.15 1.20 -14.85
C SER A 151 -3.13 2.07 -14.11
N VAL A 152 -1.97 2.28 -14.72
CA VAL A 152 -0.87 3.07 -14.16
C VAL A 152 -0.53 4.21 -15.10
N GLY A 153 -0.39 5.41 -14.58
CA GLY A 153 0.05 6.57 -15.33
C GLY A 153 1.04 7.42 -14.54
N ILE A 154 1.95 8.08 -15.26
CA ILE A 154 2.89 9.05 -14.68
C ILE A 154 2.38 10.44 -14.99
N ASN A 155 2.25 11.28 -13.97
CA ASN A 155 1.87 12.67 -14.14
C ASN A 155 3.04 13.57 -13.72
N LEU A 156 3.72 14.11 -14.73
CA LEU A 156 4.88 15.00 -14.55
C LEU A 156 4.49 16.48 -14.43
N ALA A 157 3.22 16.83 -14.69
CA ALA A 157 2.84 18.19 -15.03
C ALA A 157 1.98 18.93 -13.99
N THR A 158 1.67 18.40 -12.82
CA THR A 158 0.70 19.10 -11.96
C THR A 158 1.32 19.62 -10.69
N PHE A 159 1.95 20.78 -10.80
CA PHE A 159 2.72 21.38 -9.71
C PHE A 159 1.94 22.28 -8.74
N VAL A 160 0.72 22.73 -8.99
CA VAL A 160 0.18 23.84 -8.17
C VAL A 160 -1.26 23.70 -7.69
N THR A 161 -2.16 23.06 -8.38
CA THR A 161 -3.59 23.22 -8.10
C THR A 161 -4.30 22.07 -7.37
N THR A 162 -3.69 20.90 -7.23
CA THR A 162 -4.35 19.72 -6.63
C THR A 162 -3.83 19.36 -5.23
N TRP A 163 -2.98 20.20 -4.64
CA TRP A 163 -2.40 19.99 -3.31
C TRP A 163 -3.43 19.88 -2.18
N SER A 164 -4.56 20.54 -2.33
CA SER A 164 -5.54 20.62 -1.25
C SER A 164 -6.35 19.34 -1.03
N PHE A 165 -6.48 18.46 -2.01
CA PHE A 165 -7.37 17.30 -1.93
C PHE A 165 -6.64 15.96 -1.68
N ALA A 166 -5.49 15.75 -2.28
CA ALA A 166 -4.73 14.49 -2.14
C ALA A 166 -4.07 14.36 -0.75
N LEU A 167 -3.65 15.48 -0.16
CA LEU A 167 -3.04 15.50 1.19
C LEU A 167 -4.03 15.25 2.32
N LYS A 168 -5.32 15.50 2.13
CA LYS A 168 -6.33 15.24 3.18
C LYS A 168 -6.63 13.76 3.38
N THR A 169 -6.30 12.91 2.42
CA THR A 169 -6.63 11.48 2.50
C THR A 169 -5.42 10.63 2.93
N TRP A 170 -4.18 11.13 2.79
CA TRP A 170 -2.96 10.33 3.02
C TRP A 170 -1.93 10.93 3.97
N TYR A 171 -1.96 12.23 4.26
CA TYR A 171 -0.97 12.85 5.13
C TYR A 171 -1.57 13.95 5.99
N ASN A 172 -1.74 13.67 7.27
CA ASN A 172 -1.77 14.70 8.32
C ASN A 172 -0.34 15.11 8.73
N VAL A 173 0.62 15.00 7.83
CA VAL A 173 2.00 15.43 8.04
C VAL A 173 2.27 16.70 7.26
N ARG A 174 2.51 17.79 7.98
CA ARG A 174 3.08 19.02 7.45
C ARG A 174 4.47 18.72 6.87
N LEU A 175 4.54 18.37 5.60
CA LEU A 175 5.78 18.38 4.86
C LEU A 175 5.82 19.62 3.98
N THR A 176 6.57 20.62 4.43
CA THR A 176 7.12 21.69 3.59
C THR A 176 8.23 21.06 2.74
N MET A 177 7.90 20.43 1.64
CA MET A 177 8.88 19.96 0.65
C MET A 177 8.63 20.64 -0.69
N PRO A 178 9.70 21.23 -1.28
CA PRO A 178 9.63 21.82 -2.61
C PRO A 178 9.86 20.76 -3.66
N TRP A 179 9.10 20.22 -4.43
CA TRP A 179 9.31 19.29 -5.57
C TRP A 179 8.95 17.83 -5.32
N SER A 180 7.80 17.40 -5.79
CA SER A 180 7.40 16.00 -5.84
C SER A 180 6.61 15.68 -7.11
N MET A 181 6.88 14.52 -7.71
CA MET A 181 6.14 13.96 -8.84
C MET A 181 5.18 12.86 -8.39
N ARG A 182 4.08 12.72 -9.12
CA ARG A 182 2.97 11.82 -8.75
C ARG A 182 2.84 10.69 -9.74
N LEU A 183 2.58 9.52 -9.22
CA LEU A 183 2.12 8.34 -9.92
C LEU A 183 0.62 8.22 -9.68
N THR A 184 -0.18 8.10 -10.72
CA THR A 184 -1.64 7.98 -10.61
C THR A 184 -2.07 6.58 -10.99
N LEU A 185 -2.86 5.94 -10.13
CA LEU A 185 -3.44 4.62 -10.34
C LEU A 185 -4.97 4.74 -10.35
N SER A 186 -5.62 4.20 -11.34
CA SER A 186 -7.07 4.16 -11.45
C SER A 186 -7.59 2.78 -11.81
#